data_6e77fff54bd0046c0f1bc4ea0945482c
#
_entry.id   6e77fff54bd0046c0f1bc4ea0945482c
#
_cell.length_a   1.000
_cell.length_b   1.000
_cell.length_c   1.000
_cell.angle_alpha   90.00
_cell.angle_beta   90.00
_cell.angle_gamma   90.00
#
_symmetry.space_group_name_H-M   'P 1'
#
loop_
_entity.id
_entity.type
_entity.pdbx_description
1 polymer ?
#
loop_
_entity_poly.entity_id
_entity_poly.type
_entity_poly.pdbx_seq_one_letter_code
_entity_poly.pdbx_strand_id
1 'polypeptide(L)'
;MNKITSIAAALMLVSLAACGGKGADAGPPPLEGARMGGAFSLVNQDGKITTDRDFAGKYRLVYFGYTFCPDVCPVDVQLMGQGLAAFEKADAARGAKVVPIFVTVDPARDTPAAIKQFVSNFHPRMVGLTGSVAQI
;
A
#
# COMPACT_ATOMS: atom_id res chain seq x y z
N MET A 1 33.58 -32.71 37.21
CA MET A 1 32.53 -32.10 36.37
C MET A 1 31.19 -32.60 36.91
N ASN A 2 30.39 -31.70 37.48
CA ASN A 2 29.20 -32.08 38.24
C ASN A 2 28.06 -32.48 37.28
N LYS A 3 27.41 -33.62 37.55
CA LYS A 3 26.27 -34.12 36.73
C LYS A 3 25.13 -33.07 36.61
N ILE A 4 25.02 -32.16 37.56
CA ILE A 4 24.04 -31.06 37.56
C ILE A 4 24.35 -30.03 36.48
N THR A 5 25.60 -29.69 36.25
CA THR A 5 26.02 -28.74 35.17
C THR A 5 25.77 -29.32 33.76
N SER A 6 25.93 -30.63 33.58
CA SER A 6 25.65 -31.30 32.29
C SER A 6 24.14 -31.38 31.98
N ILE A 7 23.30 -31.54 33.03
CA ILE A 7 21.83 -31.56 32.85
C ILE A 7 21.31 -30.16 32.54
N ALA A 8 21.84 -29.11 33.20
CA ALA A 8 21.45 -27.73 32.93
C ALA A 8 21.82 -27.28 31.50
N ALA A 9 22.99 -27.69 30.99
CA ALA A 9 23.41 -27.41 29.63
C ALA A 9 22.55 -28.13 28.57
N ALA A 10 22.12 -29.37 28.86
CA ALA A 10 21.23 -30.13 28.00
C ALA A 10 19.82 -29.54 27.91
N LEU A 11 19.29 -29.05 29.04
CA LEU A 11 18.00 -28.37 29.10
C LEU A 11 17.97 -27.01 28.36
N MET A 12 19.07 -26.26 28.35
CA MET A 12 19.20 -25.02 27.62
C MET A 12 19.25 -25.21 26.10
N LEU A 13 19.82 -26.32 25.62
CA LEU A 13 19.88 -26.64 24.18
C LEU A 13 18.52 -27.07 23.60
N VAL A 14 17.65 -27.65 24.39
CA VAL A 14 16.31 -28.06 23.96
C VAL A 14 15.36 -26.87 23.79
N SER A 15 15.55 -25.80 24.57
CA SER A 15 14.71 -24.60 24.48
C SER A 15 14.99 -23.74 23.24
N LEU A 16 16.16 -23.83 22.60
CA LEU A 16 16.46 -23.11 21.35
C LEU A 16 15.86 -23.78 20.10
N ALA A 17 15.48 -25.04 20.16
CA ALA A 17 14.88 -25.75 19.02
C ALA A 17 13.38 -25.44 18.82
N ALA A 18 12.73 -24.79 19.78
CA ALA A 18 11.29 -24.49 19.72
C ALA A 18 10.93 -23.27 18.84
N CYS A 19 11.90 -22.48 18.39
CA CYS A 19 11.68 -21.34 17.49
C CYS A 19 11.78 -21.66 16.00
N GLY A 20 12.03 -22.91 15.63
CA GLY A 20 12.03 -23.39 14.23
C GLY A 20 10.66 -23.86 13.79
N GLY A 21 9.59 -23.12 14.06
CA GLY A 21 8.28 -23.40 13.48
C GLY A 21 8.41 -23.36 11.95
N LYS A 22 8.18 -24.52 11.29
CA LYS A 22 7.88 -24.54 9.85
C LYS A 22 6.86 -23.45 9.61
N GLY A 23 7.19 -22.50 8.71
CA GLY A 23 6.24 -21.47 8.33
C GLY A 23 4.90 -22.17 8.09
N ALA A 24 3.89 -21.79 8.83
CA ALA A 24 2.54 -22.28 8.59
C ALA A 24 2.32 -22.10 7.09
N ASP A 25 1.94 -23.16 6.37
CA ASP A 25 1.44 -23.04 5.02
C ASP A 25 0.41 -21.92 5.06
N ALA A 26 0.82 -20.74 4.63
CA ALA A 26 -0.09 -19.63 4.50
C ALA A 26 -1.04 -20.09 3.40
N GLY A 27 -2.23 -20.53 3.80
CA GLY A 27 -3.30 -20.85 2.85
C GLY A 27 -3.46 -19.70 1.84
N PRO A 28 -4.32 -19.86 0.86
CA PRO A 28 -4.54 -18.81 -0.13
C PRO A 28 -4.78 -17.45 0.58
N PRO A 29 -4.30 -16.34 0.03
CA PRO A 29 -4.49 -15.02 0.64
C PRO A 29 -5.95 -14.82 1.07
N PRO A 30 -6.22 -14.22 2.25
CA PRO A 30 -7.59 -14.09 2.78
C PRO A 30 -8.59 -13.42 1.84
N LEU A 31 -8.09 -12.66 0.84
CA LEU A 31 -8.90 -11.96 -0.16
C LEU A 31 -8.79 -12.59 -1.56
N GLU A 32 -8.21 -13.80 -1.68
CA GLU A 32 -8.19 -14.50 -2.95
C GLU A 32 -9.62 -14.79 -3.42
N GLY A 33 -9.96 -14.39 -4.65
CA GLY A 33 -11.30 -14.48 -5.19
C GLY A 33 -12.29 -13.42 -4.68
N ALA A 34 -11.87 -12.51 -3.81
CA ALA A 34 -12.70 -11.38 -3.41
C ALA A 34 -13.01 -10.50 -4.63
N ARG A 35 -14.26 -10.00 -4.70
CA ARG A 35 -14.71 -9.09 -5.76
C ARG A 35 -14.24 -7.63 -5.53
N MET A 36 -13.05 -7.47 -4.95
CA MET A 36 -12.41 -6.18 -4.73
C MET A 36 -11.24 -6.01 -5.68
N GLY A 37 -11.12 -4.82 -6.24
CA GLY A 37 -10.19 -4.54 -7.32
C GLY A 37 -10.72 -5.09 -8.65
N GLY A 38 -9.93 -4.99 -9.68
CA GLY A 38 -10.28 -5.43 -11.02
C GLY A 38 -9.71 -4.47 -12.06
N ALA A 39 -10.11 -4.70 -13.30
CA ALA A 39 -9.76 -3.81 -14.40
C ALA A 39 -10.49 -2.48 -14.25
N PHE A 40 -9.76 -1.40 -14.45
CA PHE A 40 -10.31 -0.04 -14.51
C PHE A 40 -9.71 0.75 -15.66
N SER A 41 -10.42 1.78 -16.08
CA SER A 41 -9.92 2.78 -17.03
C SER A 41 -10.41 4.15 -16.55
N LEU A 42 -9.50 4.93 -16.01
CA LEU A 42 -9.75 6.24 -15.39
C LEU A 42 -8.88 7.31 -16.02
N VAL A 43 -9.07 8.56 -15.66
CA VAL A 43 -8.27 9.69 -16.11
C VAL A 43 -7.34 10.11 -14.98
N ASN A 44 -6.04 10.25 -15.26
CA ASN A 44 -5.09 10.70 -14.25
C ASN A 44 -5.04 12.25 -14.14
N GLN A 45 -4.26 12.73 -13.17
CA GLN A 45 -4.07 14.16 -12.90
C GLN A 45 -3.48 14.96 -14.08
N ASP A 46 -2.93 14.30 -15.09
CA ASP A 46 -2.41 14.93 -16.32
C ASP A 46 -3.39 14.85 -17.49
N GLY A 47 -4.62 14.39 -17.24
CA GLY A 47 -5.66 14.25 -18.26
C GLY A 47 -5.49 13.03 -19.16
N LYS A 48 -4.63 12.08 -18.80
CA LYS A 48 -4.35 10.88 -19.59
C LYS A 48 -5.16 9.69 -19.09
N ILE A 49 -5.62 8.84 -20.01
CA ILE A 49 -6.24 7.56 -19.64
C ILE A 49 -5.17 6.70 -18.94
N THR A 50 -5.56 6.15 -17.81
CA THR A 50 -4.72 5.28 -16.98
C THR A 50 -5.54 4.06 -16.57
N THR A 51 -4.96 2.90 -16.75
CA THR A 51 -5.60 1.60 -16.53
C THR A 51 -4.90 0.83 -15.41
N ASP A 52 -5.53 -0.22 -14.95
CA ASP A 52 -4.91 -1.18 -14.00
C ASP A 52 -3.60 -1.78 -14.55
N ARG A 53 -3.48 -1.91 -15.87
CA ARG A 53 -2.29 -2.47 -16.55
C ARG A 53 -1.07 -1.55 -16.47
N ASP A 54 -1.26 -0.25 -16.32
CA ASP A 54 -0.16 0.71 -16.15
C ASP A 54 0.59 0.50 -14.82
N PHE A 55 -0.02 -0.24 -13.90
CA PHE A 55 0.56 -0.63 -12.62
C PHE A 55 0.98 -2.10 -12.55
N ALA A 56 1.10 -2.79 -13.69
CA ALA A 56 1.50 -4.19 -13.72
C ALA A 56 2.86 -4.41 -13.03
N GLY A 57 2.95 -5.44 -12.18
CA GLY A 57 4.16 -5.74 -11.40
C GLY A 57 4.45 -4.77 -10.24
N LYS A 58 3.50 -3.89 -9.89
CA LYS A 58 3.58 -2.96 -8.76
C LYS A 58 2.54 -3.29 -7.69
N TYR A 59 2.87 -2.93 -6.45
CA TYR A 59 1.89 -2.87 -5.37
C TYR A 59 1.18 -1.52 -5.42
N ARG A 60 -0.13 -1.54 -5.47
CA ARG A 60 -0.97 -0.33 -5.49
C ARG A 60 -1.42 -0.03 -4.06
N LEU A 61 -0.99 1.11 -3.52
CA LEU A 61 -1.47 1.63 -2.25
C LEU A 61 -2.56 2.66 -2.56
N VAL A 62 -3.82 2.22 -2.48
CA VAL A 62 -4.96 2.99 -2.97
C VAL A 62 -5.71 3.64 -1.80
N TYR A 63 -5.99 4.93 -1.94
CA TYR A 63 -6.86 5.70 -1.06
C TYR A 63 -8.04 6.27 -1.87
N PHE A 64 -9.24 6.06 -1.37
CA PHE A 64 -10.46 6.64 -1.94
C PHE A 64 -10.87 7.86 -1.11
N GLY A 65 -10.99 9.01 -1.75
CA GLY A 65 -11.31 10.27 -1.07
C GLY A 65 -11.75 11.36 -2.04
N TYR A 66 -11.76 12.60 -1.60
CA TYR A 66 -12.06 13.76 -2.45
C TYR A 66 -11.27 14.99 -2.02
N THR A 67 -10.94 15.87 -2.99
CA THR A 67 -10.00 16.99 -2.75
C THR A 67 -10.58 18.09 -1.87
N PHE A 68 -11.89 18.21 -1.79
CA PHE A 68 -12.59 19.19 -0.95
C PHE A 68 -12.91 18.68 0.46
N CYS A 69 -12.38 17.52 0.84
CA CYS A 69 -12.54 17.00 2.19
C CYS A 69 -11.82 17.92 3.20
N PRO A 70 -12.55 18.46 4.20
CA PRO A 70 -11.96 19.47 5.09
C PRO A 70 -11.14 18.86 6.24
N ASP A 71 -11.11 17.52 6.39
CA ASP A 71 -10.61 16.88 7.60
C ASP A 71 -9.77 15.63 7.28
N VAL A 72 -10.39 14.46 7.20
CA VAL A 72 -9.66 13.17 7.22
C VAL A 72 -8.84 12.90 5.96
N CYS A 73 -9.32 13.24 4.76
CA CYS A 73 -8.62 12.89 3.52
C CYS A 73 -7.21 13.47 3.42
N PRO A 74 -6.97 14.78 3.67
CA PRO A 74 -5.61 15.31 3.61
C PRO A 74 -4.70 14.70 4.69
N VAL A 75 -5.23 14.40 5.87
CA VAL A 75 -4.46 13.78 6.96
C VAL A 75 -4.03 12.36 6.58
N ASP A 76 -4.96 11.54 6.10
CA ASP A 76 -4.70 10.16 5.72
C ASP A 76 -3.74 10.06 4.53
N VAL A 77 -3.95 10.89 3.50
CA VAL A 77 -3.07 10.92 2.33
C VAL A 77 -1.66 11.40 2.69
N GLN A 78 -1.56 12.35 3.63
CA GLN A 78 -0.27 12.78 4.19
C GLN A 78 0.44 11.63 4.90
N LEU A 79 -0.24 10.89 5.77
CA LEU A 79 0.33 9.75 6.48
C LEU A 79 0.75 8.65 5.51
N MET A 80 -0.05 8.40 4.48
CA MET A 80 0.27 7.46 3.40
C MET A 80 1.55 7.87 2.66
N GLY A 81 1.67 9.14 2.30
CA GLY A 81 2.86 9.68 1.63
C GLY A 81 4.12 9.61 2.50
N GLN A 82 4.01 9.99 3.77
CA GLN A 82 5.11 9.92 4.74
C GLN A 82 5.55 8.48 5.00
N GLY A 83 4.59 7.56 5.18
CA GLY A 83 4.86 6.14 5.37
C GLY A 83 5.60 5.53 4.19
N LEU A 84 5.18 5.86 2.96
CA LEU A 84 5.87 5.41 1.76
C LEU A 84 7.28 6.01 1.66
N ALA A 85 7.46 7.29 1.90
CA ALA A 85 8.79 7.93 1.88
C ALA A 85 9.74 7.30 2.92
N ALA A 86 9.25 6.98 4.11
CA ALA A 86 10.03 6.27 5.12
C ALA A 86 10.40 4.84 4.67
N PHE A 87 9.46 4.13 4.04
CA PHE A 87 9.72 2.80 3.49
C PHE A 87 10.73 2.83 2.34
N GLU A 88 10.65 3.79 1.43
CA GLU A 88 11.63 3.99 0.35
C GLU A 88 13.04 4.27 0.88
N LYS A 89 13.12 5.02 1.97
CA LYS A 89 14.40 5.31 2.64
C LYS A 89 14.98 4.05 3.29
N ALA A 90 14.15 3.19 3.85
CA ALA A 90 14.57 1.95 4.50
C ALA A 90 14.93 0.85 3.49
N ASP A 91 14.18 0.73 2.40
CA ASP A 91 14.37 -0.24 1.33
C ASP A 91 13.93 0.34 -0.03
N ALA A 92 14.87 0.97 -0.71
CA ALA A 92 14.60 1.63 -1.99
C ALA A 92 14.11 0.65 -3.07
N ALA A 93 14.61 -0.59 -3.08
CA ALA A 93 14.25 -1.58 -4.09
C ALA A 93 12.79 -2.04 -3.95
N ARG A 94 12.32 -2.28 -2.72
CA ARG A 94 10.92 -2.62 -2.45
C ARG A 94 10.02 -1.39 -2.50
N GLY A 95 10.48 -0.26 -1.99
CA GLY A 95 9.75 1.00 -2.05
C GLY A 95 9.42 1.45 -3.48
N ALA A 96 10.35 1.26 -4.42
CA ALA A 96 10.12 1.54 -5.84
C ALA A 96 9.02 0.69 -6.49
N LYS A 97 8.66 -0.43 -5.87
CA LYS A 97 7.56 -1.29 -6.34
C LYS A 97 6.19 -0.84 -5.84
N VAL A 98 6.11 0.08 -4.88
CA VAL A 98 4.85 0.60 -4.36
C VAL A 98 4.48 1.88 -5.11
N VAL A 99 3.23 1.96 -5.58
CA VAL A 99 2.67 3.16 -6.21
C VAL A 99 1.53 3.69 -5.34
N PRO A 100 1.65 4.88 -4.77
CA PRO A 100 0.54 5.53 -4.06
C PRO A 100 -0.46 6.07 -5.08
N ILE A 101 -1.75 5.75 -4.88
CA ILE A 101 -2.83 6.12 -5.79
C ILE A 101 -3.95 6.74 -4.97
N PHE A 102 -4.35 7.94 -5.34
CA PHE A 102 -5.54 8.60 -4.85
C PHE A 102 -6.64 8.47 -5.91
N VAL A 103 -7.79 7.93 -5.56
CA VAL A 103 -8.96 7.82 -6.44
C VAL A 103 -10.07 8.69 -5.86
N THR A 104 -10.55 9.65 -6.66
CA THR A 104 -11.66 10.48 -6.18
C THR A 104 -12.96 9.70 -6.10
N VAL A 105 -13.78 10.03 -5.09
CA VAL A 105 -15.17 9.60 -4.98
C VAL A 105 -16.15 10.75 -5.33
N ASP A 106 -15.62 11.90 -5.75
CA ASP A 106 -16.38 13.07 -6.13
C ASP A 106 -15.92 13.61 -7.51
N PRO A 107 -16.10 12.83 -8.57
CA PRO A 107 -15.60 13.19 -9.89
C PRO A 107 -16.26 14.44 -10.48
N ALA A 108 -17.40 14.87 -9.94
CA ALA A 108 -18.07 16.09 -10.38
C ALA A 108 -17.27 17.36 -10.04
N ARG A 109 -16.56 17.38 -8.89
CA ARG A 109 -15.75 18.52 -8.45
C ARG A 109 -14.27 18.30 -8.67
N ASP A 110 -13.81 17.06 -8.56
CA ASP A 110 -12.40 16.69 -8.63
C ASP A 110 -11.94 16.54 -10.08
N THR A 111 -11.73 17.67 -10.74
CA THR A 111 -11.11 17.70 -12.05
C THR A 111 -9.66 17.19 -12.01
N PRO A 112 -9.07 16.75 -13.13
CA PRO A 112 -7.65 16.39 -13.19
C PRO A 112 -6.73 17.47 -12.59
N ALA A 113 -7.01 18.74 -12.86
CA ALA A 113 -6.23 19.86 -12.32
C ALA A 113 -6.35 19.99 -10.80
N ALA A 114 -7.56 19.83 -10.23
CA ALA A 114 -7.77 19.86 -8.78
C ALA A 114 -7.04 18.69 -8.10
N ILE A 115 -7.15 17.50 -8.66
CA ILE A 115 -6.45 16.33 -8.16
C ILE A 115 -4.92 16.52 -8.25
N LYS A 116 -4.41 17.07 -9.35
CA LYS A 116 -2.99 17.37 -9.51
C LYS A 116 -2.47 18.27 -8.39
N GLN A 117 -3.18 19.35 -8.12
CA GLN A 117 -2.86 20.27 -7.03
C GLN A 117 -2.88 19.56 -5.68
N PHE A 118 -3.86 18.72 -5.44
CA PHE A 118 -4.00 17.99 -4.18
C PHE A 118 -2.86 16.97 -3.98
N VAL A 119 -2.67 16.02 -4.91
CA VAL A 119 -1.72 14.91 -4.72
C VAL A 119 -0.26 15.37 -4.69
N SER A 120 0.07 16.47 -5.35
CA SER A 120 1.45 17.01 -5.38
C SER A 120 1.97 17.44 -4.01
N ASN A 121 1.09 17.67 -3.03
CA ASN A 121 1.47 18.06 -1.68
C ASN A 121 1.96 16.89 -0.80
N PHE A 122 1.71 15.65 -1.20
CA PHE A 122 1.89 14.50 -0.30
C PHE A 122 3.05 13.59 -0.68
N HIS A 123 3.18 13.25 -1.96
CA HIS A 123 4.27 12.39 -2.41
C HIS A 123 4.55 12.59 -3.92
N PRO A 124 5.83 12.71 -4.35
CA PRO A 124 6.18 13.01 -5.75
C PRO A 124 5.74 11.94 -6.76
N ARG A 125 5.56 10.70 -6.31
CA ARG A 125 5.09 9.59 -7.14
C ARG A 125 3.61 9.28 -7.00
N MET A 126 2.84 10.12 -6.29
CA MET A 126 1.41 9.88 -6.11
C MET A 126 0.66 10.09 -7.42
N VAL A 127 -0.15 9.11 -7.78
CA VAL A 127 -1.02 9.16 -8.94
C VAL A 127 -2.43 9.48 -8.47
N GLY A 128 -3.00 10.54 -8.99
CA GLY A 128 -4.40 10.90 -8.75
C GLY A 128 -5.28 10.46 -9.91
N LEU A 129 -6.40 9.84 -9.63
CA LEU A 129 -7.32 9.30 -10.63
C LEU A 129 -8.73 9.88 -10.45
N THR A 130 -9.36 10.21 -11.57
CA THR A 130 -10.77 10.63 -11.67
C THR A 130 -11.43 9.93 -12.86
N GLY A 131 -12.73 10.13 -13.04
CA GLY A 131 -13.47 9.55 -14.15
C GLY A 131 -14.88 10.11 -14.21
N SER A 132 -15.76 9.45 -14.91
CA SER A 132 -17.20 9.70 -14.81
C SER A 132 -17.77 9.06 -13.53
N VAL A 133 -18.94 9.50 -13.10
CA VAL A 133 -19.65 8.89 -11.96
C VAL A 133 -19.87 7.38 -12.15
N ALA A 134 -20.02 6.93 -13.40
CA ALA A 134 -20.22 5.51 -13.69
C ALA A 134 -18.91 4.68 -13.64
N GLN A 135 -17.76 5.33 -13.65
CA GLN A 135 -16.45 4.68 -13.62
C GLN A 135 -15.87 4.62 -12.19
N ILE A 136 -16.33 5.52 -11.32
CA ILE A 136 -15.95 5.58 -9.90
C ILE A 136 -16.94 4.77 -9.06
#